data_b7060fd8225c37f3a305d991ff9a99d6
#
_entry.id   b7060fd8225c37f3a305d991ff9a99d6
#
_cell.length_a   1.000
_cell.length_b   1.000
_cell.length_c   1.000
_cell.angle_alpha   90.00
_cell.angle_beta   90.00
_cell.angle_gamma   90.00
#
_symmetry.space_group_name_H-M   'P 1'
#
loop_
_entity.id
_entity.type
_entity.pdbx_description
1 polymer ?
#
loop_
_entity_poly.entity_id
_entity_poly.type
_entity_poly.pdbx_seq_one_letter_code
_entity_poly.pdbx_strand_id
1 'polypeptide(L)'
;MRKMMILVVVGIAILIGCRSYMSYERKSTSDIPFYKRKPPSMDRAIIVSSNGPQLEPKYYEIMGNVMSRIDNITKFENHCKDAIETLRNEADTVGADALINISCSPDKFGANASGTAITFKNREQALKVLKDVKAILE
;
A
#
# COMPACT_ATOMS: atom_id res chain seq x y z
N MET A 1 -21.33 -32.86 -37.82
CA MET A 1 -21.57 -32.51 -36.40
C MET A 1 -20.32 -32.59 -35.53
N ARG A 2 -19.52 -33.66 -35.53
CA ARG A 2 -18.32 -33.76 -34.68
C ARG A 2 -17.29 -32.66 -34.89
N LYS A 3 -17.05 -32.20 -36.13
CA LYS A 3 -16.08 -31.10 -36.44
C LYS A 3 -16.55 -29.73 -35.98
N MET A 4 -17.86 -29.45 -35.98
CA MET A 4 -18.41 -28.19 -35.48
C MET A 4 -18.33 -28.10 -33.94
N MET A 5 -18.50 -29.22 -33.24
CA MET A 5 -18.39 -29.27 -31.78
C MET A 5 -16.98 -28.95 -31.28
N ILE A 6 -15.93 -29.42 -32.00
CA ILE A 6 -14.52 -29.14 -31.66
C ILE A 6 -14.19 -27.66 -31.81
N LEU A 7 -14.70 -27.00 -32.86
CA LEU A 7 -14.49 -25.56 -33.09
C LEU A 7 -15.15 -24.69 -32.01
N VAL A 8 -16.32 -25.07 -31.51
CA VAL A 8 -17.00 -24.36 -30.41
C VAL A 8 -16.24 -24.49 -29.10
N VAL A 9 -15.72 -25.68 -28.78
CA VAL A 9 -14.94 -25.93 -27.57
C VAL A 9 -13.60 -25.17 -27.60
N VAL A 10 -12.93 -25.14 -28.74
CA VAL A 10 -11.69 -24.36 -28.91
C VAL A 10 -11.96 -22.84 -28.82
N GLY A 11 -13.07 -22.37 -29.40
CA GLY A 11 -13.48 -20.97 -29.29
C GLY A 11 -13.79 -20.53 -27.86
N ILE A 12 -14.44 -21.39 -27.06
CA ILE A 12 -14.74 -21.11 -25.65
C ILE A 12 -13.45 -21.14 -24.82
N ALA A 13 -12.52 -22.04 -25.09
CA ALA A 13 -11.23 -22.10 -24.40
C ALA A 13 -10.37 -20.85 -24.67
N ILE A 14 -10.39 -20.30 -25.88
CA ILE A 14 -9.69 -19.04 -26.22
C ILE A 14 -10.34 -17.85 -25.50
N LEU A 15 -11.67 -17.80 -25.39
CA LEU A 15 -12.37 -16.73 -24.68
C LEU A 15 -12.13 -16.77 -23.17
N ILE A 16 -12.01 -17.96 -22.59
CA ILE A 16 -11.68 -18.13 -21.17
C ILE A 16 -10.21 -17.79 -20.93
N GLY A 17 -9.30 -18.13 -21.83
CA GLY A 17 -7.88 -17.80 -21.76
C GLY A 17 -7.61 -16.29 -21.83
N CYS A 18 -8.35 -15.53 -22.65
CA CYS A 18 -8.23 -14.08 -22.72
C CYS A 18 -8.71 -13.34 -21.48
N ARG A 19 -9.61 -13.88 -20.70
CA ARG A 19 -10.03 -13.26 -19.41
C ARG A 19 -8.98 -13.36 -18.31
N SER A 20 -8.05 -14.28 -18.39
CA SER A 20 -7.00 -14.47 -17.40
C SER A 20 -5.84 -13.46 -17.51
N TYR A 21 -5.77 -12.66 -18.57
CA TYR A 21 -4.65 -11.73 -18.82
C TYR A 21 -4.89 -10.30 -18.33
N MET A 22 -6.03 -9.99 -17.77
CA MET A 22 -6.27 -8.70 -17.11
C MET A 22 -5.96 -8.82 -15.63
N SER A 23 -4.70 -9.03 -15.29
CA SER A 23 -4.28 -9.17 -13.90
C SER A 23 -4.13 -7.80 -13.24
N TYR A 24 -4.84 -7.64 -12.13
CA TYR A 24 -4.59 -6.64 -11.14
C TYR A 24 -3.19 -6.89 -10.55
N GLU A 25 -2.25 -6.01 -10.79
CA GLU A 25 -0.88 -6.16 -10.31
C GLU A 25 -0.59 -5.15 -9.20
N ARG A 26 -0.08 -5.67 -8.08
CA ARG A 26 0.42 -4.87 -6.95
C ARG A 26 1.91 -5.03 -6.86
N LYS A 27 2.63 -3.90 -6.85
CA LYS A 27 4.08 -3.87 -6.63
C LYS A 27 4.38 -2.94 -5.47
N SER A 28 5.31 -3.33 -4.63
CA SER A 28 5.85 -2.48 -3.59
C SER A 28 7.36 -2.62 -3.50
N THR A 29 8.02 -1.55 -3.12
CA THR A 29 9.47 -1.49 -2.91
C THR A 29 9.80 -0.58 -1.75
N SER A 30 10.94 -0.80 -1.12
CA SER A 30 11.47 0.07 -0.09
C SER A 30 12.98 0.29 -0.26
N ASP A 31 13.44 1.48 0.04
CA ASP A 31 14.86 1.82 0.10
C ASP A 31 15.48 1.61 1.49
N ILE A 32 14.73 0.98 2.39
CA ILE A 32 15.12 0.76 3.77
C ILE A 32 16.26 -0.26 3.86
N PRO A 33 17.44 0.14 4.36
CA PRO A 33 18.56 -0.78 4.53
C PRO A 33 18.20 -1.96 5.43
N PHE A 34 18.74 -3.14 5.13
CA PHE A 34 18.43 -4.36 5.86
C PHE A 34 18.66 -4.23 7.39
N TYR A 35 19.73 -3.53 7.79
CA TYR A 35 20.04 -3.31 9.22
C TYR A 35 19.05 -2.42 9.97
N LYS A 36 18.22 -1.65 9.27
CA LYS A 36 17.14 -0.85 9.85
C LYS A 36 15.80 -1.57 9.91
N ARG A 37 15.67 -2.69 9.20
CA ARG A 37 14.42 -3.46 9.20
C ARG A 37 14.24 -4.15 10.53
N LYS A 38 13.00 -4.16 10.99
CA LYS A 38 12.59 -4.88 12.19
C LYS A 38 11.72 -6.07 11.78
N PRO A 39 11.59 -7.09 12.65
CA PRO A 39 10.60 -8.13 12.43
C PRO A 39 9.20 -7.51 12.28
N PRO A 40 8.34 -8.08 11.40
CA PRO A 40 6.97 -7.63 11.29
C PRO A 40 6.29 -7.61 12.66
N SER A 41 5.66 -6.47 12.99
CA SER A 41 4.88 -6.35 14.22
C SER A 41 3.51 -7.01 14.03
N MET A 42 2.89 -7.50 15.12
CA MET A 42 1.50 -7.92 15.11
C MET A 42 0.55 -6.74 14.86
N ASP A 43 0.98 -5.54 15.25
CA ASP A 43 0.23 -4.31 15.01
C ASP A 43 0.59 -3.76 13.64
N ARG A 44 -0.42 -3.42 12.86
CA ARG A 44 -0.22 -2.81 11.55
C ARG A 44 0.35 -1.40 11.66
N ALA A 45 1.17 -1.00 10.69
CA ALA A 45 1.69 0.36 10.58
C ALA A 45 0.56 1.39 10.54
N ILE A 46 0.71 2.45 11.32
CA ILE A 46 -0.27 3.54 11.41
C ILE A 46 -0.07 4.47 10.22
N ILE A 47 -1.15 4.83 9.55
CA ILE A 47 -1.13 5.85 8.51
C ILE A 47 -1.37 7.21 9.18
N VAL A 48 -0.35 8.08 9.13
CA VAL A 48 -0.45 9.45 9.62
C VAL A 48 -0.76 10.36 8.43
N SER A 49 -1.96 10.93 8.42
CA SER A 49 -2.40 11.80 7.32
C SER A 49 -1.56 13.08 7.26
N SER A 50 -1.18 13.48 6.05
CA SER A 50 -0.47 14.76 5.81
C SER A 50 -1.31 15.99 6.15
N ASN A 51 -2.64 15.85 6.16
CA ASN A 51 -3.59 16.92 6.49
C ASN A 51 -3.97 16.91 7.98
N GLY A 52 -3.45 15.96 8.74
CA GLY A 52 -3.67 15.84 10.17
C GLY A 52 -2.51 16.40 10.98
N PRO A 53 -2.61 16.23 12.30
CA PRO A 53 -1.54 16.62 13.21
C PRO A 53 -0.26 15.86 12.88
N GLN A 54 0.79 16.61 12.70
CA GLN A 54 2.11 16.08 12.41
C GLN A 54 2.74 15.54 13.70
N LEU A 55 3.24 14.32 13.63
CA LEU A 55 4.07 13.76 14.69
C LEU A 55 5.43 14.47 14.67
N GLU A 56 5.84 15.06 15.80
CA GLU A 56 7.12 15.77 15.88
C GLU A 56 8.30 14.78 15.76
N PRO A 57 9.42 15.18 15.08
CA PRO A 57 10.59 14.33 14.87
C PRO A 57 11.22 13.76 16.15
N LYS A 58 10.99 14.41 17.30
CA LYS A 58 11.48 13.90 18.59
C LYS A 58 10.89 12.55 19.02
N TYR A 59 9.73 12.17 18.45
CA TYR A 59 9.02 10.93 18.81
C TYR A 59 9.36 9.73 17.94
N TYR A 60 10.06 9.93 16.81
CA TYR A 60 10.33 8.85 15.87
C TYR A 60 11.73 8.90 15.26
N GLU A 61 12.11 7.81 14.62
CA GLU A 61 13.28 7.70 13.74
C GLU A 61 12.83 7.29 12.34
N ILE A 62 13.47 7.88 11.34
CA ILE A 62 13.20 7.56 9.94
C ILE A 62 13.91 6.25 9.60
N MET A 63 13.16 5.28 9.09
CA MET A 63 13.70 4.04 8.53
C MET A 63 14.14 4.23 7.07
N GLY A 64 13.29 4.82 6.25
CA GLY A 64 13.50 5.06 4.82
C GLY A 64 12.17 5.29 4.10
N ASN A 65 12.22 5.29 2.77
CA ASN A 65 11.02 5.47 1.95
C ASN A 65 10.46 4.13 1.50
N VAL A 66 9.16 4.09 1.33
CA VAL A 66 8.42 3.00 0.74
C VAL A 66 7.60 3.52 -0.43
N MET A 67 7.45 2.70 -1.45
CA MET A 67 6.69 3.02 -2.66
C MET A 67 5.83 1.83 -3.05
N SER A 68 4.68 2.13 -3.63
CA SER A 68 3.79 1.11 -4.18
C SER A 68 3.23 1.55 -5.53
N ARG A 69 2.91 0.57 -6.35
CA ARG A 69 2.23 0.74 -7.63
C ARG A 69 1.08 -0.25 -7.72
N ILE A 70 -0.07 0.26 -8.11
CA ILE A 70 -1.23 -0.54 -8.49
C ILE A 70 -1.48 -0.33 -9.97
N ASP A 71 -1.48 -1.42 -10.72
CA ASP A 71 -1.90 -1.44 -12.11
C ASP A 71 -3.25 -2.17 -12.20
N ASN A 72 -4.28 -1.45 -12.66
CA ASN A 72 -5.62 -2.00 -12.83
C ASN A 72 -6.29 -1.39 -14.06
N ILE A 73 -6.36 -2.17 -15.12
CA ILE A 73 -6.89 -1.74 -16.41
C ILE A 73 -8.42 -1.81 -16.44
N THR A 74 -9.07 -2.49 -15.48
CA THR A 74 -10.48 -2.89 -15.60
C THR A 74 -11.46 -2.10 -14.75
N LYS A 75 -11.01 -1.28 -13.80
CA LYS A 75 -11.88 -0.59 -12.85
C LYS A 75 -11.53 0.89 -12.72
N PHE A 76 -12.53 1.75 -12.90
CA PHE A 76 -12.47 3.19 -12.60
C PHE A 76 -12.74 3.44 -11.11
N GLU A 77 -12.05 2.73 -10.21
CA GLU A 77 -12.17 2.88 -8.77
C GLU A 77 -11.06 3.77 -8.21
N ASN A 78 -11.16 4.11 -6.94
CA ASN A 78 -10.14 4.90 -6.26
C ASN A 78 -8.87 4.08 -6.06
N HIS A 79 -8.01 4.06 -7.07
CA HIS A 79 -6.75 3.33 -7.06
C HIS A 79 -5.79 3.81 -5.95
N CYS A 80 -5.94 5.05 -5.48
CA CYS A 80 -5.13 5.57 -4.37
C CYS A 80 -5.37 4.82 -3.07
N LYS A 81 -6.61 4.41 -2.79
CA LYS A 81 -6.90 3.61 -1.60
C LYS A 81 -6.13 2.29 -1.60
N ASP A 82 -6.14 1.60 -2.73
CA ASP A 82 -5.45 0.32 -2.90
C ASP A 82 -3.94 0.49 -2.90
N ALA A 83 -3.42 1.56 -3.51
CA ALA A 83 -2.00 1.88 -3.53
C ALA A 83 -1.48 2.19 -2.12
N ILE A 84 -2.23 2.94 -1.31
CA ILE A 84 -1.88 3.25 0.07
C ILE A 84 -1.95 2.00 0.95
N GLU A 85 -2.92 1.12 0.75
CA GLU A 85 -2.99 -0.14 1.49
C GLU A 85 -1.82 -1.07 1.13
N THR A 86 -1.41 -1.12 -0.13
CA THR A 86 -0.22 -1.85 -0.56
C THR A 86 1.06 -1.25 0.04
N LEU A 87 1.14 0.08 0.11
CA LEU A 87 2.22 0.79 0.78
C LEU A 87 2.31 0.43 2.27
N ARG A 88 1.16 0.34 2.95
CA ARG A 88 1.05 -0.08 4.34
C ARG A 88 1.54 -1.52 4.55
N ASN A 89 1.19 -2.43 3.65
CA ASN A 89 1.65 -3.81 3.69
C ASN A 89 3.19 -3.89 3.57
N GLU A 90 3.80 -3.05 2.72
CA GLU A 90 5.26 -2.96 2.64
C GLU A 90 5.88 -2.43 3.94
N ALA A 91 5.28 -1.41 4.53
CA ALA A 91 5.70 -0.89 5.83
C ALA A 91 5.62 -1.95 6.94
N ASP A 92 4.54 -2.74 6.96
CA ASP A 92 4.40 -3.87 7.89
C ASP A 92 5.53 -4.90 7.71
N THR A 93 5.88 -5.21 6.45
CA THR A 93 6.93 -6.18 6.11
C THR A 93 8.31 -5.75 6.62
N VAL A 94 8.62 -4.46 6.59
CA VAL A 94 9.90 -3.92 7.08
C VAL A 94 9.88 -3.61 8.58
N GLY A 95 8.77 -3.84 9.25
CA GLY A 95 8.58 -3.63 10.69
C GLY A 95 8.48 -2.16 11.10
N ALA A 96 7.94 -1.31 10.23
CA ALA A 96 7.66 0.08 10.56
C ALA A 96 6.49 0.20 11.54
N ASP A 97 6.55 1.21 12.41
CA ASP A 97 5.44 1.54 13.32
C ASP A 97 4.40 2.43 12.65
N ALA A 98 4.82 3.30 11.73
CA ALA A 98 3.92 4.19 11.02
C ALA A 98 4.49 4.64 9.66
N LEU A 99 3.61 5.19 8.84
CA LEU A 99 3.91 5.89 7.59
C LEU A 99 3.53 7.36 7.74
N ILE A 100 4.45 8.25 7.36
CA ILE A 100 4.25 9.71 7.31
C ILE A 100 4.52 10.21 5.87
N ASN A 101 4.18 11.47 5.59
CA ASN A 101 4.41 12.10 4.29
C ASN A 101 3.86 11.29 3.12
N ILE A 102 2.67 10.72 3.29
CA ILE A 102 2.05 9.88 2.28
C ILE A 102 1.53 10.74 1.14
N SER A 103 1.90 10.38 -0.06
CA SER A 103 1.37 10.96 -1.30
C SER A 103 0.87 9.86 -2.22
N CYS A 104 -0.15 10.17 -3.01
CA CYS A 104 -0.66 9.29 -4.04
C CYS A 104 -0.95 10.08 -5.31
N SER A 105 -0.53 9.53 -6.43
CA SER A 105 -0.79 10.07 -7.76
C SER A 105 -1.53 9.02 -8.59
N PRO A 106 -2.84 9.20 -8.81
CA PRO A 106 -3.60 8.32 -9.67
C PRO A 106 -3.30 8.64 -11.14
N ASP A 107 -3.34 7.61 -11.97
CA ASP A 107 -3.29 7.74 -13.41
C ASP A 107 -4.38 6.90 -14.07
N LYS A 108 -4.42 6.91 -15.41
CA LYS A 108 -5.45 6.20 -16.19
C LYS A 108 -5.46 4.68 -15.96
N PHE A 109 -4.34 4.11 -15.56
CA PHE A 109 -4.16 2.66 -15.46
C PHE A 109 -3.94 2.17 -14.02
N GLY A 110 -3.93 3.08 -13.05
CA GLY A 110 -3.69 2.71 -11.66
C GLY A 110 -3.31 3.89 -10.77
N ALA A 111 -2.41 3.67 -9.83
CA ALA A 111 -1.88 4.72 -8.96
C ALA A 111 -0.49 4.38 -8.43
N ASN A 112 0.31 5.42 -8.20
CA ASN A 112 1.54 5.34 -7.44
C ASN A 112 1.32 5.96 -6.06
N ALA A 113 1.77 5.29 -5.02
CA ALA A 113 1.82 5.87 -3.68
C ALA A 113 3.24 5.81 -3.13
N SER A 114 3.60 6.79 -2.32
CA SER A 114 4.86 6.83 -1.61
C SER A 114 4.68 7.37 -0.21
N GLY A 115 5.60 7.03 0.69
CA GLY A 115 5.58 7.49 2.06
C GLY A 115 6.91 7.20 2.75
N THR A 116 7.10 7.81 3.92
CA THR A 116 8.26 7.59 4.76
C THR A 116 7.89 6.65 5.90
N ALA A 117 8.58 5.52 5.98
CA ALA A 117 8.43 4.57 7.07
C ALA A 117 9.23 5.05 8.29
N ILE A 118 8.60 5.01 9.45
CA ILE A 118 9.18 5.43 10.72
C ILE A 118 9.02 4.39 11.80
N THR A 119 9.89 4.43 12.79
CA THR A 119 9.77 3.67 14.03
C THR A 119 9.66 4.63 15.21
N PHE A 120 8.79 4.33 16.18
CA PHE A 120 8.65 5.16 17.37
C PHE A 120 9.82 4.96 18.33
N LYS A 121 10.36 6.05 18.86
CA LYS A 121 11.34 6.02 19.95
C LYS A 121 10.70 5.55 21.26
N ASN A 122 9.47 6.02 21.51
CA ASN A 122 8.61 5.57 22.59
C ASN A 122 7.20 5.42 22.04
N ARG A 123 6.75 4.17 21.87
CA ARG A 123 5.46 3.85 21.26
C ARG A 123 4.28 4.41 22.04
N GLU A 124 4.33 4.33 23.36
CA GLU A 124 3.23 4.78 24.21
C GLU A 124 3.03 6.28 24.12
N GLN A 125 4.12 7.06 24.17
CA GLN A 125 4.05 8.51 24.02
C GLN A 125 3.58 8.92 22.61
N ALA A 126 4.09 8.27 21.57
CA ALA A 126 3.69 8.56 20.19
C ALA A 126 2.20 8.28 19.97
N LEU A 127 1.69 7.15 20.47
CA LEU A 127 0.28 6.80 20.38
C LEU A 127 -0.61 7.78 21.16
N LYS A 128 -0.15 8.25 22.32
CA LYS A 128 -0.88 9.27 23.09
C LYS A 128 -1.01 10.57 22.30
N VAL A 129 0.08 11.07 21.73
CA VAL A 129 0.07 12.29 20.89
C VAL A 129 -0.89 12.12 19.71
N LEU A 130 -0.82 10.98 19.01
CA LEU A 130 -1.70 10.71 17.86
C LEU A 130 -3.19 10.59 18.25
N LYS A 131 -3.50 10.09 19.45
CA LYS A 131 -4.87 10.01 19.97
C LYS A 131 -5.40 11.37 20.41
N ASP A 132 -4.60 12.15 21.14
CA ASP A 132 -4.99 13.47 21.65
C ASP A 132 -5.35 14.42 20.49
N VAL A 133 -4.66 14.27 19.39
CA VAL A 133 -4.91 15.08 18.21
C VAL A 133 -6.15 14.60 17.43
N LYS A 134 -6.41 13.31 17.37
CA LYS A 134 -7.64 12.77 16.78
C LYS A 134 -8.88 13.28 17.54
N ALA A 135 -8.79 13.37 18.86
CA ALA A 135 -9.86 13.91 19.72
C ALA A 135 -10.11 15.41 19.54
N ILE A 136 -9.15 16.18 19.02
CA ILE A 136 -9.31 17.62 18.74
C ILE A 136 -10.01 17.86 17.39
N LEU A 137 -9.98 16.86 16.49
CA LEU A 137 -10.58 16.97 15.15
C LEU A 137 -12.00 16.39 15.04
N GLU A 138 -12.49 15.72 16.06
CA GLU A 138 -13.89 15.27 16.22
C GLU A 138 -14.70 16.33 16.99
#